data_2c8a8d299ad9065993605098914a0460
#
_entry.id   2c8a8d299ad9065993605098914a0460
#
_cell.length_a   1.000
_cell.length_b   1.000
_cell.length_c   1.000
_cell.angle_alpha   90.00
_cell.angle_beta   90.00
_cell.angle_gamma   90.00
#
_symmetry.space_group_name_H-M   'P 1'
#
loop_
_entity.id
_entity.type
_entity.pdbx_description
1 polymer ?
#
loop_
_entity_poly.entity_id
_entity_poly.type
_entity_poly.pdbx_seq_one_letter_code
_entity_poly.pdbx_strand_id
1 'polypeptide(L)'
;MKFIEPQVEWWQQTSLAQHIARVGRICYKAKGKQPEEGMTEEEVKAFIQKRDEERCKGFWESGHRSMYRHGTVYFFMSHEKGFPKYIWAYLNASPYIDYATKNHKVWISTNMQFLLEHKNMMDALSPYDVSEDEFIEKALKYECEDALSILRMTLVVTTQISTSRELNRTSPNSIAEQSTRYCNLEKKGGVQIARPHWYVEGSRWQRMVYGLVCRVCEWGYNRLLKSGVKPQDARGVLPLDTYTVVAYTYTLAEWSHILDLRYHGKTGTPHPNAKIIGEKIRNIIIERMSKYCNEFDI
;
A
#
# COMPACT_ATOMS: atom_id res chain seq x y z
N MET A 1 -13.69 21.85 -8.17
CA MET A 1 -13.08 21.41 -6.91
C MET A 1 -14.08 20.64 -6.05
N LYS A 2 -13.68 19.52 -5.45
CA LYS A 2 -14.49 18.73 -4.51
C LYS A 2 -13.71 18.52 -3.22
N PHE A 3 -14.42 18.54 -2.09
CA PHE A 3 -13.88 18.05 -0.82
C PHE A 3 -14.21 16.56 -0.69
N ILE A 4 -13.25 15.78 -0.23
CA ILE A 4 -13.40 14.35 0.04
C ILE A 4 -12.97 14.03 1.47
N GLU A 5 -13.57 13.00 2.04
CA GLU A 5 -13.17 12.50 3.35
C GLU A 5 -11.93 11.62 3.23
N PRO A 6 -10.95 11.78 4.15
CA PRO A 6 -9.86 10.84 4.29
C PRO A 6 -10.37 9.45 4.67
N GLN A 7 -9.85 8.41 3.99
CA GLN A 7 -10.28 7.03 4.22
C GLN A 7 -9.13 6.04 4.07
N VAL A 8 -9.30 4.86 4.62
CA VAL A 8 -8.37 3.73 4.52
C VAL A 8 -9.17 2.50 4.09
N GLU A 9 -8.62 1.73 3.16
CA GLU A 9 -9.19 0.47 2.68
C GLU A 9 -8.14 -0.62 2.78
N TRP A 10 -8.53 -1.79 3.24
CA TRP A 10 -7.70 -2.99 3.12
C TRP A 10 -7.90 -3.62 1.75
N TRP A 11 -6.79 -3.84 1.04
CA TRP A 11 -6.79 -4.53 -0.23
C TRP A 11 -6.19 -5.92 -0.07
N GLN A 12 -7.05 -6.91 0.13
CA GLN A 12 -6.64 -8.31 0.18
C GLN A 12 -6.02 -8.74 -1.16
N GLN A 13 -4.92 -9.49 -1.08
CA GLN A 13 -4.28 -10.10 -2.22
C GLN A 13 -4.95 -11.45 -2.53
N THR A 14 -5.77 -11.49 -3.58
CA THR A 14 -6.42 -12.73 -4.07
C THR A 14 -5.62 -13.40 -5.17
N SER A 15 -4.83 -12.63 -5.93
CA SER A 15 -3.90 -13.07 -6.96
C SER A 15 -2.74 -12.08 -7.03
N LEU A 16 -1.52 -12.59 -7.18
CA LEU A 16 -0.31 -11.78 -7.29
C LEU A 16 -0.40 -10.76 -8.45
N ALA A 17 -0.72 -11.23 -9.65
CA ALA A 17 -0.76 -10.36 -10.83
C ALA A 17 -1.86 -9.29 -10.72
N GLN A 18 -3.06 -9.67 -10.28
CA GLN A 18 -4.17 -8.73 -10.09
C GLN A 18 -3.84 -7.69 -9.03
N HIS A 19 -3.23 -8.11 -7.91
CA HIS A 19 -2.89 -7.21 -6.81
C HIS A 19 -1.82 -6.21 -7.23
N ILE A 20 -0.71 -6.66 -7.82
CA ILE A 20 0.37 -5.80 -8.32
C ILE A 20 -0.16 -4.81 -9.37
N ALA A 21 -0.95 -5.31 -10.34
CA ALA A 21 -1.53 -4.47 -11.38
C ALA A 21 -2.53 -3.44 -10.82
N ARG A 22 -3.36 -3.83 -9.83
CA ARG A 22 -4.31 -2.94 -9.16
C ARG A 22 -3.58 -1.81 -8.43
N VAL A 23 -2.55 -2.13 -7.66
CA VAL A 23 -1.72 -1.15 -6.95
C VAL A 23 -1.02 -0.22 -7.94
N GLY A 24 -0.41 -0.77 -8.99
CA GLY A 24 0.28 0.06 -9.98
C GLY A 24 -0.64 1.01 -10.76
N ARG A 25 -1.96 0.72 -10.84
CA ARG A 25 -2.92 1.66 -11.45
C ARG A 25 -3.14 2.92 -10.62
N ILE A 26 -2.87 2.89 -9.32
CA ILE A 26 -2.95 4.07 -8.44
C ILE A 26 -2.02 5.16 -8.96
N CYS A 27 -0.78 4.82 -9.29
CA CYS A 27 0.23 5.79 -9.74
C CYS A 27 -0.23 6.65 -10.93
N TYR A 28 -1.06 6.08 -11.79
CA TYR A 28 -1.51 6.74 -13.02
C TYR A 28 -2.99 7.17 -12.97
N LYS A 29 -3.68 6.94 -11.84
CA LYS A 29 -5.14 7.09 -11.73
C LYS A 29 -5.83 6.43 -12.94
N ALA A 30 -5.42 5.21 -13.26
CA ALA A 30 -5.86 4.50 -14.45
C ALA A 30 -6.95 3.48 -14.10
N LYS A 31 -7.98 3.42 -14.95
CA LYS A 31 -8.91 2.28 -14.96
C LYS A 31 -8.34 1.21 -15.87
N GLY A 32 -8.31 -0.05 -15.42
CA GLY A 32 -7.98 -1.17 -16.31
C GLY A 32 -9.03 -1.27 -17.44
N LYS A 33 -8.64 -1.88 -18.57
CA LYS A 33 -9.63 -2.27 -19.60
C LYS A 33 -10.71 -3.11 -18.93
N GLN A 34 -11.97 -2.85 -19.25
CA GLN A 34 -13.10 -3.61 -18.73
C GLN A 34 -13.40 -4.78 -19.65
N PRO A 35 -13.91 -5.91 -19.12
CA PRO A 35 -14.46 -6.99 -19.96
C PRO A 35 -15.58 -6.45 -20.86
N GLU A 36 -15.79 -7.12 -21.99
CA GLU A 36 -16.89 -6.77 -22.89
C GLU A 36 -18.22 -7.29 -22.34
N GLU A 37 -19.32 -6.61 -22.69
CA GLU A 37 -20.67 -7.07 -22.32
C GLU A 37 -20.96 -8.43 -23.00
N GLY A 38 -21.50 -9.37 -22.25
CA GLY A 38 -21.85 -10.70 -22.75
C GLY A 38 -20.82 -11.79 -22.57
N MET A 39 -19.62 -11.49 -22.00
CA MET A 39 -18.67 -12.51 -21.60
C MET A 39 -19.21 -13.35 -20.43
N THR A 40 -18.93 -14.65 -20.45
CA THR A 40 -19.17 -15.56 -19.33
C THR A 40 -18.25 -15.23 -18.15
N GLU A 41 -18.56 -15.73 -16.95
CA GLU A 41 -17.72 -15.52 -15.77
C GLU A 41 -16.29 -16.05 -15.96
N GLU A 42 -16.14 -17.18 -16.67
CA GLU A 42 -14.82 -17.78 -16.97
C GLU A 42 -14.03 -16.90 -17.94
N GLU A 43 -14.67 -16.40 -18.99
CA GLU A 43 -14.04 -15.49 -19.95
C GLU A 43 -13.63 -14.16 -19.28
N VAL A 44 -14.47 -13.63 -18.39
CA VAL A 44 -14.15 -12.44 -17.59
C VAL A 44 -12.94 -12.69 -16.71
N LYS A 45 -12.86 -13.83 -16.01
CA LYS A 45 -11.70 -14.20 -15.18
C LYS A 45 -10.42 -14.30 -16.01
N ALA A 46 -10.49 -15.01 -17.13
CA ALA A 46 -9.34 -15.19 -18.04
C ALA A 46 -8.88 -13.83 -18.63
N PHE A 47 -9.82 -12.96 -19.03
CA PHE A 47 -9.54 -11.62 -19.53
C PHE A 47 -8.83 -10.77 -18.47
N ILE A 48 -9.35 -10.75 -17.24
CA ILE A 48 -8.77 -9.99 -16.13
C ILE A 48 -7.36 -10.49 -15.81
N GLN A 49 -7.17 -11.81 -15.73
CA GLN A 49 -5.87 -12.42 -15.47
C GLN A 49 -4.85 -12.02 -16.54
N LYS A 50 -5.15 -12.24 -17.81
CA LYS A 50 -4.27 -11.89 -18.93
C LYS A 50 -3.92 -10.40 -18.95
N ARG A 51 -4.93 -9.53 -18.79
CA ARG A 51 -4.75 -8.07 -18.74
C ARG A 51 -3.77 -7.65 -17.63
N ASP A 52 -3.88 -8.28 -16.47
CA ASP A 52 -3.11 -7.90 -15.29
C ASP A 52 -1.70 -8.49 -15.33
N GLU A 53 -1.51 -9.69 -15.90
CA GLU A 53 -0.20 -10.27 -16.22
C GLU A 53 0.56 -9.41 -17.25
N GLU A 54 -0.10 -9.01 -18.33
CA GLU A 54 0.48 -8.07 -19.32
C GLU A 54 0.89 -6.74 -18.68
N ARG A 55 0.09 -6.23 -17.75
CA ARG A 55 0.41 -5.00 -17.02
C ARG A 55 1.63 -5.19 -16.11
N CYS A 56 1.71 -6.29 -15.39
CA CYS A 56 2.88 -6.64 -14.58
C CYS A 56 4.13 -6.75 -15.45
N LYS A 57 4.08 -7.49 -16.56
CA LYS A 57 5.19 -7.57 -17.51
C LYS A 57 5.66 -6.19 -17.95
N GLY A 58 4.73 -5.29 -18.30
CA GLY A 58 5.06 -3.91 -18.66
C GLY A 58 5.76 -3.13 -17.53
N PHE A 59 5.40 -3.33 -16.26
CA PHE A 59 6.12 -2.73 -15.13
C PHE A 59 7.56 -3.25 -15.02
N TRP A 60 7.77 -4.55 -15.21
CA TRP A 60 9.10 -5.14 -15.16
C TRP A 60 10.00 -4.62 -16.28
N GLU A 61 9.52 -4.65 -17.50
CA GLU A 61 10.24 -4.21 -18.71
C GLU A 61 10.55 -2.71 -18.71
N SER A 62 9.64 -1.88 -18.19
CA SER A 62 9.84 -0.43 -18.07
C SER A 62 10.68 0.02 -16.88
N GLY A 63 11.17 -0.92 -16.06
CA GLY A 63 11.96 -0.63 -14.87
C GLY A 63 11.16 -0.19 -13.64
N HIS A 64 9.82 -0.20 -13.68
CA HIS A 64 8.96 0.08 -12.52
C HIS A 64 8.84 -1.15 -11.60
N ARG A 65 9.96 -1.79 -11.29
CA ARG A 65 10.04 -3.04 -10.52
C ARG A 65 9.51 -2.89 -9.09
N SER A 66 9.56 -1.69 -8.53
CA SER A 66 9.03 -1.41 -7.19
C SER A 66 7.54 -1.77 -7.02
N MET A 67 6.77 -1.84 -8.11
CA MET A 67 5.38 -2.31 -8.03
C MET A 67 5.28 -3.76 -7.56
N TYR A 68 6.28 -4.58 -7.85
CA TYR A 68 6.35 -5.98 -7.40
C TYR A 68 6.60 -6.14 -5.88
N ARG A 69 6.95 -5.06 -5.17
CA ARG A 69 7.02 -5.05 -3.69
C ARG A 69 5.65 -5.22 -3.04
N HIS A 70 4.59 -4.92 -3.77
CA HIS A 70 3.21 -5.10 -3.29
C HIS A 70 2.69 -6.53 -3.44
N GLY A 71 3.34 -7.38 -4.23
CA GLY A 71 3.02 -8.81 -4.33
C GLY A 71 3.72 -9.57 -3.20
N THR A 72 2.97 -9.99 -2.19
CA THR A 72 3.47 -10.71 -1.02
C THR A 72 3.49 -12.22 -1.28
N VAL A 73 4.53 -12.90 -0.79
CA VAL A 73 4.66 -14.36 -0.83
C VAL A 73 5.11 -14.84 0.55
N TYR A 74 4.54 -15.94 0.99
CA TYR A 74 4.81 -16.56 2.28
C TYR A 74 5.36 -17.95 2.13
N PHE A 75 6.29 -18.34 3.01
CA PHE A 75 6.85 -19.68 3.07
C PHE A 75 6.87 -20.18 4.50
N PHE A 76 6.62 -21.48 4.64
CA PHE A 76 6.76 -22.17 5.92
C PHE A 76 7.58 -23.44 5.77
N MET A 77 8.55 -23.63 6.63
CA MET A 77 9.45 -24.76 6.62
C MET A 77 9.60 -25.41 7.99
N SER A 78 9.70 -26.73 8.00
CA SER A 78 10.09 -27.51 9.18
C SER A 78 11.55 -27.93 9.04
N HIS A 79 12.33 -27.67 10.07
CA HIS A 79 13.80 -27.66 10.03
C HIS A 79 14.46 -29.00 10.35
N GLU A 80 13.71 -30.10 10.52
CA GLU A 80 14.23 -31.39 11.01
C GLU A 80 15.37 -31.99 10.17
N LYS A 81 15.53 -31.56 8.92
CA LYS A 81 16.58 -32.06 8.01
C LYS A 81 17.67 -31.04 7.67
N GLY A 82 17.71 -29.91 8.35
CA GLY A 82 18.69 -28.86 8.10
C GLY A 82 18.32 -27.94 6.93
N PHE A 83 18.55 -26.65 7.13
CA PHE A 83 18.27 -25.58 6.20
C PHE A 83 19.54 -25.28 5.38
N PRO A 84 19.49 -25.10 4.06
CA PRO A 84 20.68 -24.73 3.30
C PRO A 84 21.30 -23.43 3.84
N LYS A 85 22.60 -23.48 4.17
CA LYS A 85 23.32 -22.34 4.78
C LYS A 85 23.22 -21.03 3.97
N TYR A 86 23.15 -21.13 2.64
CA TYR A 86 23.06 -19.97 1.78
C TYR A 86 21.72 -19.22 1.94
N ILE A 87 20.64 -19.92 2.26
CA ILE A 87 19.34 -19.27 2.52
C ILE A 87 19.45 -18.37 3.74
N TRP A 88 20.10 -18.81 4.83
CA TRP A 88 20.33 -17.98 6.00
C TRP A 88 21.11 -16.71 5.70
N ALA A 89 22.08 -16.77 4.78
CA ALA A 89 22.81 -15.59 4.37
C ALA A 89 21.90 -14.54 3.71
N TYR A 90 20.93 -14.96 2.88
CA TYR A 90 19.96 -14.05 2.28
C TYR A 90 18.96 -13.51 3.29
N LEU A 91 18.44 -14.35 4.22
CA LEU A 91 17.51 -13.93 5.26
C LEU A 91 18.08 -12.80 6.13
N ASN A 92 19.37 -12.84 6.39
CA ASN A 92 20.04 -11.84 7.24
C ASN A 92 20.58 -10.63 6.48
N ALA A 93 20.71 -10.71 5.14
CA ALA A 93 21.37 -9.66 4.36
C ALA A 93 20.39 -8.76 3.59
N SER A 94 19.17 -9.20 3.32
CA SER A 94 18.23 -8.45 2.50
C SER A 94 17.14 -7.77 3.34
N PRO A 95 16.89 -6.48 3.14
CA PRO A 95 15.79 -5.77 3.79
C PRO A 95 14.41 -6.04 3.15
N TYR A 96 14.32 -6.94 2.18
CA TYR A 96 13.08 -7.27 1.46
C TYR A 96 12.51 -8.64 1.84
N ILE A 97 13.15 -9.31 2.77
CA ILE A 97 12.73 -10.62 3.26
C ILE A 97 12.75 -10.60 4.79
N ASP A 98 11.65 -10.94 5.39
CA ASP A 98 11.46 -11.04 6.83
C ASP A 98 11.32 -12.51 7.22
N TYR A 99 11.80 -12.89 8.38
CA TYR A 99 11.65 -14.26 8.87
C TYR A 99 11.47 -14.33 10.38
N ALA A 100 10.78 -15.37 10.83
CA ALA A 100 10.64 -15.74 12.22
C ALA A 100 10.96 -17.21 12.41
N THR A 101 11.48 -17.58 13.60
CA THR A 101 11.85 -18.96 13.90
C THR A 101 11.34 -19.36 15.28
N LYS A 102 10.77 -20.56 15.38
CA LYS A 102 10.40 -21.18 16.66
C LYS A 102 10.42 -22.70 16.55
N ASN A 103 11.08 -23.39 17.49
CA ASN A 103 11.07 -24.85 17.60
C ASN A 103 11.39 -25.57 16.28
N HIS A 104 12.51 -25.25 15.64
CA HIS A 104 12.94 -25.78 14.34
C HIS A 104 11.95 -25.51 13.17
N LYS A 105 11.13 -24.50 13.27
CA LYS A 105 10.27 -24.02 12.22
C LYS A 105 10.66 -22.62 11.79
N VAL A 106 10.46 -22.32 10.52
CA VAL A 106 10.79 -21.02 9.92
C VAL A 106 9.62 -20.52 9.11
N TRP A 107 9.19 -19.32 9.40
CA TRP A 107 8.24 -18.54 8.62
C TRP A 107 9.02 -17.48 7.86
N ILE A 108 8.71 -17.31 6.59
CA ILE A 108 9.33 -16.26 5.75
C ILE A 108 8.23 -15.47 5.06
N SER A 109 8.37 -14.17 5.10
CA SER A 109 7.53 -13.21 4.38
C SER A 109 8.41 -12.36 3.46
N THR A 110 8.06 -12.28 2.17
CA THR A 110 8.81 -11.50 1.19
C THR A 110 7.90 -10.95 0.09
N ASN A 111 8.51 -10.36 -0.94
CA ASN A 111 7.79 -9.81 -2.07
C ASN A 111 8.32 -10.33 -3.40
N MET A 112 7.50 -10.23 -4.44
CA MET A 112 7.83 -10.73 -5.77
C MET A 112 9.00 -10.00 -6.43
N GLN A 113 9.32 -8.75 -6.06
CA GLN A 113 10.52 -8.10 -6.58
C GLN A 113 11.76 -8.85 -6.13
N PHE A 114 11.87 -9.13 -4.81
CA PHE A 114 12.99 -9.87 -4.25
C PHE A 114 13.19 -11.24 -4.93
N LEU A 115 12.12 -12.01 -5.08
CA LEU A 115 12.19 -13.34 -5.67
C LEU A 115 12.60 -13.30 -7.16
N LEU A 116 12.08 -12.37 -7.94
CA LEU A 116 12.43 -12.24 -9.36
C LEU A 116 13.86 -11.74 -9.58
N GLU A 117 14.39 -10.95 -8.65
CA GLU A 117 15.79 -10.49 -8.67
C GLU A 117 16.77 -11.56 -8.13
N HIS A 118 16.26 -12.54 -7.36
CA HIS A 118 17.04 -13.64 -6.76
C HIS A 118 16.43 -15.00 -7.11
N LYS A 119 16.53 -15.41 -8.37
CA LYS A 119 15.91 -16.64 -8.89
C LYS A 119 16.30 -17.90 -8.12
N ASN A 120 17.56 -17.99 -7.71
CA ASN A 120 18.05 -19.10 -6.87
C ASN A 120 17.30 -19.19 -5.53
N MET A 121 16.89 -18.08 -4.94
CA MET A 121 16.06 -18.05 -3.75
C MET A 121 14.61 -18.43 -4.06
N MET A 122 14.07 -17.95 -5.17
CA MET A 122 12.72 -18.33 -5.61
C MET A 122 12.64 -19.85 -5.82
N ASP A 123 13.61 -20.46 -6.50
CA ASP A 123 13.65 -21.90 -6.74
C ASP A 123 13.79 -22.69 -5.43
N ALA A 124 14.63 -22.20 -4.51
CA ALA A 124 14.86 -22.85 -3.22
C ALA A 124 13.66 -22.78 -2.27
N LEU A 125 12.90 -21.71 -2.32
CA LEU A 125 11.75 -21.46 -1.44
C LEU A 125 10.44 -22.02 -2.00
N SER A 126 10.31 -22.16 -3.32
CA SER A 126 9.06 -22.60 -3.98
C SER A 126 8.43 -23.88 -3.43
N PRO A 127 9.17 -24.91 -2.95
CA PRO A 127 8.56 -26.09 -2.34
C PRO A 127 7.86 -25.84 -0.99
N TYR A 128 8.07 -24.66 -0.40
CA TYR A 128 7.59 -24.28 0.93
C TYR A 128 6.56 -23.15 0.88
N ASP A 129 6.09 -22.80 -0.33
CA ASP A 129 5.07 -21.80 -0.55
C ASP A 129 3.78 -22.16 0.19
N VAL A 130 3.21 -21.19 0.89
CA VAL A 130 1.96 -21.34 1.65
C VAL A 130 1.06 -20.13 1.41
N SER A 131 -0.25 -20.35 1.54
CA SER A 131 -1.20 -19.26 1.53
C SER A 131 -1.06 -18.36 2.78
N GLU A 132 -1.59 -17.14 2.71
CA GLU A 132 -1.64 -16.24 3.87
C GLU A 132 -2.37 -16.89 5.07
N ASP A 133 -3.51 -17.56 4.80
CA ASP A 133 -4.29 -18.21 5.85
C ASP A 133 -3.50 -19.37 6.49
N GLU A 134 -2.86 -20.20 5.69
CA GLU A 134 -2.02 -21.30 6.18
C GLU A 134 -0.81 -20.77 6.97
N PHE A 135 -0.20 -19.67 6.54
CA PHE A 135 0.90 -19.02 7.27
C PHE A 135 0.45 -18.58 8.67
N ILE A 136 -0.72 -17.94 8.76
CA ILE A 136 -1.31 -17.48 10.04
C ILE A 136 -1.67 -18.68 10.91
N GLU A 137 -2.36 -19.68 10.37
CA GLU A 137 -2.75 -20.89 11.11
C GLU A 137 -1.52 -21.60 11.72
N LYS A 138 -0.44 -21.72 10.95
CA LYS A 138 0.81 -22.29 11.46
C LYS A 138 1.45 -21.40 12.53
N ALA A 139 1.42 -20.07 12.38
CA ALA A 139 1.95 -19.16 13.40
C ALA A 139 1.19 -19.31 14.73
N LEU A 140 -0.13 -19.38 14.68
CA LEU A 140 -0.97 -19.60 15.86
C LEU A 140 -0.78 -20.99 16.45
N LYS A 141 -0.80 -22.03 15.62
CA LYS A 141 -0.61 -23.44 16.08
C LYS A 141 0.68 -23.66 16.84
N TYR A 142 1.75 -22.96 16.44
CA TYR A 142 3.06 -23.06 17.08
C TYR A 142 3.36 -21.88 18.02
N GLU A 143 2.36 -21.05 18.30
CA GLU A 143 2.45 -19.88 19.18
C GLU A 143 3.62 -18.95 18.82
N CYS A 144 3.87 -18.71 17.54
CA CYS A 144 4.96 -17.88 17.05
C CYS A 144 4.47 -16.45 16.75
N GLU A 145 4.47 -15.58 17.75
CA GLU A 145 4.05 -14.19 17.61
C GLU A 145 4.92 -13.41 16.62
N ASP A 146 6.22 -13.69 16.59
CA ASP A 146 7.14 -13.08 15.62
C ASP A 146 6.75 -13.39 14.18
N ALA A 147 6.14 -14.56 13.92
CA ALA A 147 5.63 -14.87 12.58
C ALA A 147 4.40 -14.01 12.22
N LEU A 148 3.55 -13.67 13.18
CA LEU A 148 2.44 -12.74 12.95
C LEU A 148 2.96 -11.32 12.69
N SER A 149 4.03 -10.91 13.36
CA SER A 149 4.62 -9.57 13.18
C SER A 149 5.11 -9.30 11.76
N ILE A 150 5.54 -10.35 11.03
CA ILE A 150 6.00 -10.26 9.63
C ILE A 150 4.89 -10.49 8.59
N LEU A 151 3.64 -10.68 9.02
CA LEU A 151 2.48 -10.71 8.13
C LEU A 151 2.33 -9.36 7.42
N ARG A 152 2.15 -9.36 6.10
CA ARG A 152 2.08 -8.13 5.29
C ARG A 152 0.65 -7.79 4.92
N MET A 153 0.29 -6.52 5.09
CA MET A 153 -1.02 -6.00 4.70
C MET A 153 -0.89 -4.82 3.76
N THR A 154 -1.67 -4.84 2.68
CA THR A 154 -1.79 -3.68 1.79
C THR A 154 -2.96 -2.82 2.22
N LEU A 155 -2.66 -1.61 2.70
CA LEU A 155 -3.66 -0.60 3.01
C LEU A 155 -3.57 0.54 1.99
N VAL A 156 -4.74 0.90 1.45
CA VAL A 156 -4.87 2.02 0.50
C VAL A 156 -5.44 3.21 1.25
N VAL A 157 -4.63 4.24 1.34
CA VAL A 157 -4.94 5.46 2.10
C VAL A 157 -5.28 6.58 1.13
N THR A 158 -6.47 7.15 1.26
CA THR A 158 -6.88 8.39 0.61
C THR A 158 -6.78 9.51 1.63
N THR A 159 -5.90 10.47 1.39
CA THR A 159 -5.61 11.54 2.36
C THR A 159 -4.99 12.77 1.69
N GLN A 160 -4.53 13.75 2.46
CA GLN A 160 -3.74 14.89 1.98
C GLN A 160 -2.33 14.47 1.58
N ILE A 161 -1.74 15.14 0.60
CA ILE A 161 -0.32 14.98 0.25
C ILE A 161 0.59 15.24 1.47
N SER A 162 0.25 16.20 2.32
CA SER A 162 0.98 16.47 3.57
C SER A 162 0.97 15.25 4.49
N THR A 163 -0.21 14.64 4.70
CA THR A 163 -0.39 13.48 5.58
C THR A 163 0.28 12.22 5.03
N SER A 164 0.23 11.98 3.70
CA SER A 164 0.92 10.82 3.10
C SER A 164 2.42 10.82 3.40
N ARG A 165 3.05 11.99 3.40
CA ARG A 165 4.47 12.13 3.74
C ARG A 165 4.79 11.79 5.20
N GLU A 166 3.82 11.97 6.10
CA GLU A 166 3.98 11.60 7.50
C GLU A 166 3.90 10.09 7.73
N LEU A 167 3.21 9.35 6.85
CA LEU A 167 3.11 7.89 6.90
C LEU A 167 4.35 7.18 6.33
N ASN A 168 5.19 7.88 5.58
CA ASN A 168 6.40 7.33 4.97
C ASN A 168 7.52 7.22 6.02
N ARG A 169 7.45 6.23 6.93
CA ARG A 169 8.36 6.07 8.08
C ARG A 169 9.06 4.72 8.15
N THR A 170 8.93 3.90 7.12
CA THR A 170 9.61 2.61 7.01
C THR A 170 10.66 2.63 5.91
N SER A 171 11.64 1.73 5.95
CA SER A 171 12.64 1.55 4.91
C SER A 171 13.07 0.08 4.87
N PRO A 172 13.04 -0.55 3.69
CA PRO A 172 12.67 0.01 2.38
C PRO A 172 11.16 0.24 2.22
N ASN A 173 10.79 1.28 1.51
CA ASN A 173 9.39 1.62 1.29
C ASN A 173 8.73 0.72 0.24
N SER A 174 7.54 0.16 0.56
CA SER A 174 6.64 -0.47 -0.41
C SER A 174 5.43 0.43 -0.62
N ILE A 175 5.62 1.49 -1.42
CA ILE A 175 4.68 2.59 -1.62
C ILE A 175 4.36 2.74 -3.11
N ALA A 176 3.06 2.87 -3.42
CA ALA A 176 2.58 3.28 -4.73
C ALA A 176 1.61 4.47 -4.55
N GLU A 177 2.09 5.67 -4.81
CA GLU A 177 1.31 6.91 -4.68
C GLU A 177 0.84 7.44 -6.02
N GLN A 178 -0.36 8.02 -6.07
CA GLN A 178 -0.89 8.71 -7.24
C GLN A 178 0.07 9.82 -7.67
N SER A 179 0.58 9.72 -8.90
CA SER A 179 1.54 10.68 -9.41
C SER A 179 0.88 11.99 -9.81
N THR A 180 1.31 13.09 -9.21
CA THR A 180 0.96 14.44 -9.66
C THR A 180 1.81 14.90 -10.87
N ARG A 181 2.81 14.11 -11.30
CA ARG A 181 3.62 14.39 -12.50
C ARG A 181 2.89 13.96 -13.77
N TYR A 182 2.34 12.75 -13.76
CA TYR A 182 1.70 12.12 -14.94
C TYR A 182 0.19 12.29 -14.97
N CYS A 183 -0.44 12.56 -13.81
CA CYS A 183 -1.87 12.76 -13.74
C CYS A 183 -2.23 14.23 -14.00
N ASN A 184 -2.82 14.52 -15.15
CA ASN A 184 -3.52 15.79 -15.36
C ASN A 184 -4.82 15.76 -14.57
N LEU A 185 -4.89 16.51 -13.47
CA LEU A 185 -6.05 16.49 -12.57
C LEU A 185 -7.31 17.06 -13.25
N GLU A 186 -7.17 18.05 -14.12
CA GLU A 186 -8.31 18.62 -14.89
C GLU A 186 -9.04 17.52 -15.67
N LYS A 187 -8.29 16.69 -16.41
CA LYS A 187 -8.83 15.57 -17.21
C LYS A 187 -9.30 14.37 -16.38
N LYS A 188 -8.88 14.29 -15.10
CA LYS A 188 -9.15 13.14 -14.23
C LYS A 188 -10.12 13.47 -13.08
N GLY A 189 -11.06 14.36 -13.33
CA GLY A 189 -12.15 14.69 -12.40
C GLY A 189 -11.97 15.97 -11.59
N GLY A 190 -11.01 16.82 -11.97
CA GLY A 190 -10.72 18.09 -11.31
C GLY A 190 -9.81 17.94 -10.07
N VAL A 191 -9.43 19.07 -9.51
CA VAL A 191 -8.69 19.12 -8.24
C VAL A 191 -9.62 18.71 -7.09
N GLN A 192 -9.18 17.78 -6.28
CA GLN A 192 -9.88 17.32 -5.09
C GLN A 192 -9.04 17.66 -3.86
N ILE A 193 -9.69 18.06 -2.80
CA ILE A 193 -9.08 18.44 -1.52
C ILE A 193 -9.52 17.41 -0.48
N ALA A 194 -8.58 16.75 0.15
CA ALA A 194 -8.89 15.92 1.30
C ALA A 194 -9.20 16.83 2.49
N ARG A 195 -10.35 16.62 3.10
CA ARG A 195 -10.88 17.52 4.15
C ARG A 195 -9.96 17.49 5.37
N PRO A 196 -9.40 18.64 5.81
CA PRO A 196 -8.59 18.69 7.02
C PRO A 196 -9.45 18.52 8.27
N HIS A 197 -8.87 18.02 9.35
CA HIS A 197 -9.57 17.69 10.61
C HIS A 197 -10.43 18.84 11.16
N TRP A 198 -9.91 20.07 11.12
CA TRP A 198 -10.56 21.26 11.65
C TRP A 198 -11.75 21.74 10.82
N TYR A 199 -11.92 21.25 9.58
CA TYR A 199 -12.89 21.82 8.63
C TYR A 199 -14.35 21.68 9.07
N VAL A 200 -14.69 20.59 9.76
CA VAL A 200 -16.07 20.37 10.25
C VAL A 200 -16.39 21.32 11.39
N GLU A 201 -15.48 21.45 12.35
CA GLU A 201 -15.62 22.29 13.54
C GLU A 201 -15.29 23.77 13.28
N GLY A 202 -14.62 24.04 12.18
CA GLY A 202 -14.23 25.40 11.80
C GLY A 202 -15.41 26.34 11.62
N SER A 203 -15.22 27.61 11.92
CA SER A 203 -16.24 28.64 11.72
C SER A 203 -16.62 28.76 10.22
N ARG A 204 -17.80 29.33 9.95
CA ARG A 204 -18.24 29.62 8.57
C ARG A 204 -17.21 30.46 7.81
N TRP A 205 -16.58 31.42 8.49
CA TRP A 205 -15.55 32.28 7.91
C TRP A 205 -14.30 31.49 7.51
N GLN A 206 -13.79 30.64 8.40
CA GLN A 206 -12.62 29.80 8.12
C GLN A 206 -12.85 28.89 6.92
N ARG A 207 -13.99 28.21 6.88
CA ARG A 207 -14.36 27.36 5.73
C ARG A 207 -14.49 28.15 4.43
N MET A 208 -15.04 29.35 4.48
CA MET A 208 -15.20 30.22 3.31
C MET A 208 -13.84 30.66 2.77
N VAL A 209 -12.95 31.17 3.61
CA VAL A 209 -11.60 31.60 3.22
C VAL A 209 -10.81 30.44 2.65
N TYR A 210 -10.79 29.30 3.34
CA TYR A 210 -10.10 28.09 2.88
C TYR A 210 -10.63 27.62 1.52
N GLY A 211 -11.94 27.52 1.36
CA GLY A 211 -12.56 27.12 0.10
C GLY A 211 -12.30 28.11 -1.04
N LEU A 212 -12.19 29.41 -0.75
CA LEU A 212 -11.83 30.42 -1.75
C LEU A 212 -10.38 30.22 -2.23
N VAL A 213 -9.44 30.11 -1.28
CA VAL A 213 -8.02 29.88 -1.60
C VAL A 213 -7.83 28.61 -2.43
N CYS A 214 -8.46 27.50 -2.02
CA CYS A 214 -8.39 26.24 -2.78
C CYS A 214 -8.95 26.38 -4.23
N ARG A 215 -10.02 27.16 -4.42
CA ARG A 215 -10.55 27.44 -5.77
C ARG A 215 -9.63 28.30 -6.62
N VAL A 216 -8.95 29.27 -6.02
CA VAL A 216 -7.93 30.07 -6.71
C VAL A 216 -6.75 29.19 -7.13
N CYS A 217 -6.31 28.27 -6.28
CA CYS A 217 -5.26 27.29 -6.62
C CYS A 217 -5.68 26.39 -7.79
N GLU A 218 -6.90 25.84 -7.77
CA GLU A 218 -7.46 25.07 -8.90
C GLU A 218 -7.50 25.89 -10.20
N TRP A 219 -7.98 27.12 -10.12
CA TRP A 219 -8.02 28.02 -11.25
C TRP A 219 -6.62 28.27 -11.82
N GLY A 220 -5.65 28.58 -10.95
CA GLY A 220 -4.24 28.78 -11.32
C GLY A 220 -3.64 27.54 -12.00
N TYR A 221 -3.84 26.37 -11.42
CA TYR A 221 -3.41 25.09 -11.98
C TYR A 221 -3.97 24.87 -13.40
N ASN A 222 -5.28 25.06 -13.58
CA ASN A 222 -5.95 24.88 -14.88
C ASN A 222 -5.49 25.91 -15.91
N ARG A 223 -5.21 27.15 -15.49
CA ARG A 223 -4.66 28.20 -16.37
C ARG A 223 -3.26 27.89 -16.85
N LEU A 224 -2.39 27.41 -15.95
CA LEU A 224 -1.05 26.96 -16.29
C LEU A 224 -1.09 25.81 -17.30
N LEU A 225 -1.95 24.82 -17.12
CA LEU A 225 -2.13 23.72 -18.08
C LEU A 225 -2.57 24.24 -19.45
N LYS A 226 -3.55 25.15 -19.50
CA LYS A 226 -4.04 25.75 -20.75
C LYS A 226 -3.01 26.62 -21.48
N SER A 227 -2.03 27.18 -20.74
CA SER A 227 -0.90 27.91 -21.33
C SER A 227 0.25 26.99 -21.77
N GLY A 228 0.09 25.65 -21.68
CA GLY A 228 1.08 24.67 -22.13
C GLY A 228 2.06 24.21 -21.06
N VAL A 229 1.94 24.68 -19.81
CA VAL A 229 2.75 24.18 -18.69
C VAL A 229 2.38 22.73 -18.41
N LYS A 230 3.38 21.86 -18.27
CA LYS A 230 3.16 20.43 -17.98
C LYS A 230 2.59 20.21 -16.58
N PRO A 231 1.77 19.16 -16.36
CA PRO A 231 1.20 18.88 -15.04
C PRO A 231 2.24 18.81 -13.92
N GLN A 232 3.42 18.26 -14.19
CA GLN A 232 4.53 18.15 -13.22
C GLN A 232 5.03 19.50 -12.70
N ASP A 233 4.87 20.55 -13.47
CA ASP A 233 5.29 21.91 -13.13
C ASP A 233 4.11 22.74 -12.60
N ALA A 234 2.96 22.63 -13.26
CA ALA A 234 1.72 23.31 -12.85
C ALA A 234 1.27 22.93 -11.44
N ARG A 235 1.55 21.70 -10.98
CA ARG A 235 1.21 21.23 -9.61
C ARG A 235 1.79 22.07 -8.47
N GLY A 236 2.80 22.90 -8.75
CA GLY A 236 3.43 23.77 -7.76
C GLY A 236 2.48 24.76 -7.09
N VAL A 237 1.34 25.08 -7.73
CA VAL A 237 0.32 25.98 -7.14
C VAL A 237 -0.77 25.23 -6.35
N LEU A 238 -0.72 23.89 -6.29
CA LEU A 238 -1.71 23.11 -5.55
C LEU A 238 -1.45 23.15 -4.04
N PRO A 239 -2.50 23.24 -3.20
CA PRO A 239 -2.32 23.21 -1.76
C PRO A 239 -1.86 21.83 -1.28
N LEU A 240 -1.20 21.78 -0.13
CA LEU A 240 -0.74 20.52 0.50
C LEU A 240 -1.88 19.59 0.89
N ASP A 241 -3.10 20.12 1.05
CA ASP A 241 -4.31 19.33 1.28
C ASP A 241 -4.92 18.76 0.00
N THR A 242 -4.26 18.95 -1.16
CA THR A 242 -4.64 18.21 -2.37
C THR A 242 -4.65 16.72 -2.05
N TYR A 243 -5.75 16.06 -2.43
CA TYR A 243 -5.90 14.64 -2.15
C TYR A 243 -4.89 13.80 -2.94
N THR A 244 -4.44 12.75 -2.30
CA THR A 244 -3.65 11.69 -2.91
C THR A 244 -4.21 10.33 -2.50
N VAL A 245 -3.93 9.30 -3.30
CA VAL A 245 -4.21 7.91 -2.99
C VAL A 245 -2.89 7.18 -2.95
N VAL A 246 -2.64 6.45 -1.88
CA VAL A 246 -1.38 5.74 -1.67
C VAL A 246 -1.68 4.30 -1.24
N ALA A 247 -1.12 3.33 -1.94
CA ALA A 247 -1.05 1.97 -1.42
C ALA A 247 0.27 1.77 -0.67
N TYR A 248 0.16 1.24 0.53
CA TYR A 248 1.27 0.80 1.36
C TYR A 248 1.16 -0.70 1.58
N THR A 249 2.24 -1.45 1.39
CA THR A 249 2.30 -2.87 1.74
C THR A 249 3.40 -3.08 2.74
N TYR A 250 3.01 -3.21 3.99
CA TYR A 250 3.92 -3.29 5.14
C TYR A 250 3.62 -4.50 6.02
N THR A 251 4.61 -4.97 6.75
CA THR A 251 4.44 -5.97 7.80
C THR A 251 3.64 -5.38 8.97
N LEU A 252 3.06 -6.23 9.82
CA LEU A 252 2.39 -5.76 11.04
C LEU A 252 3.36 -5.01 11.96
N ALA A 253 4.62 -5.43 12.03
CA ALA A 253 5.65 -4.71 12.78
C ALA A 253 5.89 -3.30 12.23
N GLU A 254 5.95 -3.14 10.91
CA GLU A 254 6.08 -1.82 10.26
C GLU A 254 4.84 -0.95 10.48
N TRP A 255 3.64 -1.55 10.41
CA TRP A 255 2.39 -0.85 10.74
C TRP A 255 2.34 -0.41 12.20
N SER A 256 2.77 -1.28 13.14
CA SER A 256 2.89 -0.95 14.57
C SER A 256 3.81 0.26 14.75
N HIS A 257 4.97 0.27 14.09
CA HIS A 257 5.89 1.43 14.15
C HIS A 257 5.23 2.71 13.63
N ILE A 258 4.47 2.66 12.54
CA ILE A 258 3.75 3.83 12.02
C ILE A 258 2.68 4.29 13.01
N LEU A 259 1.92 3.37 13.61
CA LEU A 259 0.91 3.67 14.62
C LEU A 259 1.52 4.28 15.88
N ASP A 260 2.66 3.80 16.32
CA ASP A 260 3.43 4.37 17.43
C ASP A 260 3.72 5.86 17.23
N LEU A 261 4.06 6.23 16.00
CA LEU A 261 4.38 7.61 15.65
C LEU A 261 3.15 8.48 15.35
N ARG A 262 2.11 7.91 14.72
CA ARG A 262 1.01 8.68 14.12
C ARG A 262 -0.33 8.53 14.81
N TYR A 263 -0.48 7.55 15.69
CA TYR A 263 -1.67 7.33 16.51
C TYR A 263 -1.36 7.47 17.99
N HIS A 264 -0.41 6.69 18.52
CA HIS A 264 -0.03 6.70 19.94
C HIS A 264 0.81 7.92 20.34
N GLY A 265 1.59 8.48 19.42
CA GLY A 265 2.37 9.68 19.68
C GLY A 265 3.60 9.45 20.55
N LYS A 266 4.25 8.27 20.47
CA LYS A 266 5.42 7.93 21.30
C LYS A 266 6.59 8.92 21.21
N THR A 267 6.73 9.62 20.08
CA THR A 267 7.80 10.63 19.88
C THR A 267 7.32 12.06 19.95
N GLY A 268 6.04 12.29 20.24
CA GLY A 268 5.39 13.59 20.31
C GLY A 268 3.97 13.54 19.73
N THR A 269 3.19 14.60 20.00
CA THR A 269 1.78 14.66 19.55
C THR A 269 1.69 14.59 18.02
N PRO A 270 1.04 13.58 17.43
CA PRO A 270 0.88 13.48 15.98
C PRO A 270 -0.04 14.59 15.45
N HIS A 271 0.17 14.98 14.20
CA HIS A 271 -0.76 15.90 13.55
C HIS A 271 -2.17 15.28 13.49
N PRO A 272 -3.25 16.01 13.79
CA PRO A 272 -4.60 15.44 13.87
C PRO A 272 -5.06 14.71 12.60
N ASN A 273 -4.70 15.19 11.40
CA ASN A 273 -5.00 14.47 10.17
C ASN A 273 -4.31 13.08 10.13
N ALA A 274 -3.05 12.99 10.55
CA ALA A 274 -2.31 11.75 10.61
C ALA A 274 -2.89 10.81 11.68
N LYS A 275 -3.33 11.33 12.82
CA LYS A 275 -3.98 10.55 13.87
C LYS A 275 -5.29 9.92 13.41
N ILE A 276 -6.13 10.66 12.67
CA ILE A 276 -7.36 10.13 12.07
C ILE A 276 -7.07 8.95 11.12
N ILE A 277 -6.03 9.07 10.31
CA ILE A 277 -5.62 7.98 9.42
C ILE A 277 -5.06 6.82 10.24
N GLY A 278 -4.24 7.08 11.25
CA GLY A 278 -3.69 6.06 12.15
C GLY A 278 -4.79 5.26 12.86
N GLU A 279 -5.82 5.93 13.36
CA GLU A 279 -6.99 5.27 13.97
C GLU A 279 -7.71 4.33 12.99
N LYS A 280 -7.94 4.78 11.75
CA LYS A 280 -8.56 3.95 10.70
C LYS A 280 -7.69 2.74 10.34
N ILE A 281 -6.38 2.92 10.24
CA ILE A 281 -5.41 1.83 10.01
C ILE A 281 -5.49 0.82 11.13
N ARG A 282 -5.40 1.27 12.39
CA ARG A 282 -5.48 0.41 13.57
C ARG A 282 -6.77 -0.44 13.59
N ASN A 283 -7.91 0.21 13.39
CA ASN A 283 -9.20 -0.46 13.38
C ASN A 283 -9.30 -1.56 12.32
N ILE A 284 -8.81 -1.31 11.11
CA ILE A 284 -8.78 -2.31 10.02
C ILE A 284 -7.87 -3.48 10.37
N ILE A 285 -6.70 -3.22 10.94
CA ILE A 285 -5.77 -4.29 11.34
C ILE A 285 -6.38 -5.15 12.44
N ILE A 286 -6.97 -4.54 13.48
CA ILE A 286 -7.65 -5.25 14.56
C ILE A 286 -8.82 -6.09 14.01
N GLU A 287 -9.67 -5.51 13.16
CA GLU A 287 -10.79 -6.22 12.54
C GLU A 287 -10.31 -7.44 11.72
N ARG A 288 -9.21 -7.29 10.97
CA ARG A 288 -8.63 -8.40 10.20
C ARG A 288 -8.09 -9.50 11.11
N MET A 289 -7.36 -9.12 12.16
CA MET A 289 -6.70 -10.07 13.05
C MET A 289 -7.66 -10.72 14.06
N SER A 290 -8.80 -10.09 14.37
CA SER A 290 -9.83 -10.65 15.25
C SER A 290 -10.45 -11.97 14.75
N LYS A 291 -10.29 -12.28 13.46
CA LYS A 291 -10.69 -13.56 12.86
C LYS A 291 -9.79 -14.73 13.33
N TYR A 292 -8.59 -14.42 13.80
CA TYR A 292 -7.58 -15.41 14.19
C TYR A 292 -7.23 -15.35 15.68
N CYS A 293 -7.33 -14.19 16.29
CA CYS A 293 -6.97 -13.94 17.70
C CYS A 293 -8.09 -13.14 18.37
N ASN A 294 -8.60 -13.61 19.51
CA ASN A 294 -9.68 -12.92 20.24
C ASN A 294 -9.24 -11.58 20.84
N GLU A 295 -7.96 -11.46 21.19
CA GLU A 295 -7.35 -10.24 21.72
C GLU A 295 -6.09 -9.91 20.89
N PHE A 296 -6.26 -9.04 19.90
CA PHE A 296 -5.16 -8.51 19.11
C PHE A 296 -5.11 -6.99 19.27
N ASP A 297 -3.97 -6.46 19.69
CA ASP A 297 -3.70 -5.03 19.78
C ASP A 297 -2.42 -4.66 19.01
N ILE A 298 -2.41 -3.43 18.46
CA ILE A 298 -1.31 -2.92 17.65
C ILE A 298 -1.14 -1.39 17.84
#